data_ee053a3adb96a4e790df1297011b0827
#
_entry.id   ee053a3adb96a4e790df1297011b0827
#
_cell.length_a   1.000
_cell.length_b   1.000
_cell.length_c   1.000
_cell.angle_alpha   90.00
_cell.angle_beta   90.00
_cell.angle_gamma   90.00
#
_symmetry.space_group_name_H-M   'P 1'
#
loop_
_entity.id
_entity.type
_entity.pdbx_description
1 polymer ?
#
loop_
_entity_poly.entity_id
_entity_poly.type
_entity_poly.pdbx_seq_one_letter_code
_entity_poly.pdbx_strand_id
1 'polypeptide(L)'
;MSNDIDNEYFCDGITEEIINALTKVKGLKVIARTSSFAFKNKNVDIRYIGNQLKVATVLEGSIRIFNARIRINIQLIRTNDSFQVWSQNLDRKLDDIFELQDEISLIIAEQIRENFGHLDISNHISVIGTKNINAYKLYLKGRAYQLNWALEDYIKAINCYKQSIENDKNFYDAYFALSRCYGILSSWGVIEKKDGENKASYYLNEGLKVNPISYLGYFSQASLSFWNDWNYTKGIDYLKKTLKKNISFAIAYEGISEIYIAANQLNQALSNINKAIEISPLSPNHHFTKGNIYFLKKEYSKAIQYLEECLRIDPNFTLAIETKLACYLLLNDRFKFKNYLATMPQLICPEICDHLFKLINKEQVDNAIDSLAIDVEASFKSIYPWHFYFLIHSGKIETALNIFEDKMKLKIGQLVNFQLDPFLDPLRQHKRFQLIEKQMMTSGMVPVKQVSNEAEKQDAKPLDMQEIAHYTLMLGNFIKDESPFLNPNLSLKELSESIQLHPNKLSWLLNTKFNKNFNDYINQFRINHFKILALNSKFKHITILGLAYDSGFNSKSVFNTYFKKTEGVTPSQWVKSHN
;
A
#
# COMPACT_ATOMS: atom_id res chain seq x y z
N MET A 1 5.23 -12.13 25.84
CA MET A 1 5.61 -11.92 24.44
C MET A 1 6.79 -12.81 24.18
N SER A 2 6.74 -13.74 23.23
CA SER A 2 7.94 -14.50 22.86
C SER A 2 8.88 -13.55 22.11
N ASN A 3 10.11 -13.43 22.58
CA ASN A 3 11.19 -12.65 21.93
C ASN A 3 11.74 -13.37 20.67
N ASP A 4 10.91 -14.15 19.99
CA ASP A 4 11.29 -14.91 18.81
C ASP A 4 11.02 -14.07 17.57
N ILE A 5 12.08 -13.58 16.96
CA ILE A 5 12.08 -12.74 15.75
C ILE A 5 11.32 -13.43 14.59
N ASP A 6 11.41 -14.75 14.49
CA ASP A 6 10.70 -15.49 13.43
C ASP A 6 9.17 -15.46 13.61
N ASN A 7 8.68 -15.39 14.85
CA ASN A 7 7.26 -15.20 15.13
C ASN A 7 6.79 -13.77 14.81
N GLU A 8 7.65 -12.77 14.91
CA GLU A 8 7.32 -11.39 14.53
C GLU A 8 7.07 -11.26 13.02
N TYR A 9 7.96 -11.81 12.19
CA TYR A 9 7.76 -11.81 10.74
C TYR A 9 6.48 -12.54 10.33
N PHE A 10 6.14 -13.60 11.02
CA PHE A 10 4.91 -14.35 10.78
C PHE A 10 3.65 -13.54 11.13
N CYS A 11 3.63 -12.87 12.28
CA CYS A 11 2.52 -12.00 12.67
C CYS A 11 2.35 -10.83 11.70
N ASP A 12 3.44 -10.24 11.25
CA ASP A 12 3.45 -9.18 10.26
C ASP A 12 2.85 -9.65 8.93
N GLY A 13 3.21 -10.86 8.51
CA GLY A 13 2.69 -11.46 7.30
C GLY A 13 1.18 -11.74 7.37
N ILE A 14 0.68 -12.27 8.49
CA ILE A 14 -0.77 -12.47 8.69
C ILE A 14 -1.51 -11.13 8.56
N THR A 15 -0.99 -10.08 9.20
CA THR A 15 -1.59 -8.73 9.11
C THR A 15 -1.63 -8.23 7.68
N GLU A 16 -0.55 -8.43 6.93
CA GLU A 16 -0.48 -8.04 5.52
C GLU A 16 -1.46 -8.82 4.65
N GLU A 17 -1.63 -10.12 4.88
CA GLU A 17 -2.60 -10.91 4.12
C GLU A 17 -4.05 -10.51 4.43
N ILE A 18 -4.36 -10.14 5.67
CA ILE A 18 -5.66 -9.54 6.01
C ILE A 18 -5.87 -8.22 5.25
N ILE A 19 -4.86 -7.35 5.21
CA ILE A 19 -4.92 -6.12 4.41
C ILE A 19 -5.17 -6.46 2.93
N ASN A 20 -4.40 -7.38 2.35
CA ASN A 20 -4.54 -7.79 0.95
C ASN A 20 -5.91 -8.41 0.66
N ALA A 21 -6.44 -9.22 1.57
CA ALA A 21 -7.77 -9.80 1.43
C ALA A 21 -8.85 -8.70 1.43
N LEU A 22 -8.81 -7.79 2.39
CA LEU A 22 -9.77 -6.70 2.50
C LEU A 22 -9.74 -5.75 1.29
N THR A 23 -8.59 -5.58 0.61
CA THR A 23 -8.51 -4.76 -0.62
C THR A 23 -9.31 -5.33 -1.78
N LYS A 24 -9.68 -6.62 -1.74
CA LYS A 24 -10.51 -7.27 -2.76
C LYS A 24 -12.00 -7.01 -2.56
N VAL A 25 -12.39 -6.52 -1.39
CA VAL A 25 -13.78 -6.17 -1.08
C VAL A 25 -14.15 -4.90 -1.84
N LYS A 26 -15.09 -5.02 -2.77
CA LYS A 26 -15.50 -3.88 -3.60
C LYS A 26 -16.19 -2.82 -2.75
N GLY A 27 -15.75 -1.57 -2.91
CA GLY A 27 -16.24 -0.43 -2.12
C GLY A 27 -15.45 -0.13 -0.85
N LEU A 28 -14.55 -1.03 -0.41
CA LEU A 28 -13.69 -0.81 0.75
C LEU A 28 -12.34 -0.22 0.33
N LYS A 29 -11.98 0.93 0.89
CA LYS A 29 -10.64 1.51 0.77
C LYS A 29 -9.81 1.09 1.97
N VAL A 30 -8.75 0.35 1.73
CA VAL A 30 -7.85 -0.18 2.77
C VAL A 30 -6.49 0.49 2.64
N ILE A 31 -5.96 1.00 3.75
CA ILE A 31 -4.60 1.56 3.81
C ILE A 31 -3.57 0.43 3.67
N ALA A 32 -2.56 0.66 2.86
CA ALA A 32 -1.50 -0.32 2.62
C ALA A 32 -0.65 -0.57 3.87
N ARG A 33 -0.03 -1.76 3.91
CA ARG A 33 0.84 -2.24 4.99
C ARG A 33 1.86 -1.19 5.45
N THR A 34 2.59 -0.57 4.52
CA THR A 34 3.67 0.38 4.84
C THR A 34 3.20 1.51 5.77
N SER A 35 2.01 2.05 5.53
CA SER A 35 1.45 3.12 6.36
C SER A 35 0.83 2.62 7.66
N SER A 36 0.18 1.45 7.65
CA SER A 36 -0.40 0.85 8.85
C SER A 36 0.70 0.46 9.86
N PHE A 37 1.79 -0.11 9.37
CA PHE A 37 2.93 -0.55 10.19
C PHE A 37 3.76 0.60 10.77
N ALA A 38 3.62 1.82 10.28
CA ALA A 38 4.21 3.00 10.90
C ALA A 38 3.75 3.19 12.36
N PHE A 39 2.62 2.60 12.74
CA PHE A 39 2.05 2.64 14.09
C PHE A 39 2.26 1.36 14.91
N LYS A 40 2.88 0.33 14.33
CA LYS A 40 3.17 -0.93 15.02
C LYS A 40 3.98 -0.66 16.29
N ASN A 41 3.55 -1.27 17.41
CA ASN A 41 4.19 -1.14 18.73
C ASN A 41 4.26 0.31 19.27
N LYS A 42 3.50 1.25 18.72
CA LYS A 42 3.40 2.62 19.21
C LYS A 42 2.13 2.81 20.03
N ASN A 43 2.28 3.35 21.24
CA ASN A 43 1.13 3.72 22.06
C ASN A 43 0.66 5.14 21.69
N VAL A 44 -0.15 5.25 20.65
CA VAL A 44 -0.71 6.52 20.15
C VAL A 44 -2.24 6.48 20.14
N ASP A 45 -2.86 7.65 20.30
CA ASP A 45 -4.33 7.78 20.26
C ASP A 45 -4.88 7.38 18.87
N ILE A 46 -5.96 6.60 18.87
CA ILE A 46 -6.63 6.13 17.64
C ILE A 46 -7.09 7.29 16.75
N ARG A 47 -7.49 8.42 17.34
CA ARG A 47 -7.87 9.63 16.60
C ARG A 47 -6.69 10.21 15.84
N TYR A 48 -5.49 10.17 16.44
CA TYR A 48 -4.26 10.59 15.77
C TYR A 48 -3.97 9.69 14.57
N ILE A 49 -4.06 8.34 14.75
CA ILE A 49 -3.90 7.37 13.65
C ILE A 49 -4.91 7.65 12.54
N GLY A 50 -6.20 7.82 12.90
CA GLY A 50 -7.27 8.12 11.95
C GLY A 50 -7.00 9.38 11.12
N ASN A 51 -6.51 10.44 11.76
CA ASN A 51 -6.16 11.70 11.10
C ASN A 51 -4.94 11.55 10.17
N GLN A 52 -3.89 10.85 10.61
CA GLN A 52 -2.68 10.62 9.79
C GLN A 52 -2.98 9.76 8.56
N LEU A 53 -3.78 8.71 8.72
CA LEU A 53 -4.13 7.78 7.66
C LEU A 53 -5.40 8.19 6.88
N LYS A 54 -6.14 9.19 7.35
CA LYS A 54 -7.43 9.66 6.79
C LYS A 54 -8.45 8.51 6.67
N VAL A 55 -8.57 7.71 7.75
CA VAL A 55 -9.48 6.57 7.83
C VAL A 55 -10.55 6.78 8.90
N ALA A 56 -11.75 6.25 8.64
CA ALA A 56 -12.87 6.30 9.57
C ALA A 56 -12.78 5.22 10.66
N THR A 57 -12.06 4.12 10.38
CA THR A 57 -11.90 2.98 11.30
C THR A 57 -10.49 2.44 11.27
N VAL A 58 -10.06 1.89 12.41
CA VAL A 58 -8.78 1.18 12.56
C VAL A 58 -9.09 -0.23 13.07
N LEU A 59 -8.45 -1.21 12.45
CA LEU A 59 -8.41 -2.58 12.95
C LEU A 59 -7.13 -2.73 13.79
N GLU A 60 -7.31 -3.10 15.04
CA GLU A 60 -6.21 -3.45 15.95
C GLU A 60 -6.31 -4.91 16.36
N GLY A 61 -5.17 -5.50 16.70
CA GLY A 61 -5.17 -6.85 17.22
C GLY A 61 -3.84 -7.26 17.81
N SER A 62 -3.86 -8.43 18.44
CA SER A 62 -2.67 -9.10 18.94
C SER A 62 -2.69 -10.57 18.56
N ILE A 63 -1.52 -11.09 18.22
CA ILE A 63 -1.32 -12.50 17.88
C ILE A 63 -0.39 -13.12 18.90
N ARG A 64 -0.76 -14.29 19.41
CA ARG A 64 0.07 -15.10 20.32
C ARG A 64 0.13 -16.53 19.81
N ILE A 65 1.35 -17.05 19.69
CA ILE A 65 1.61 -18.43 19.29
C ILE A 65 2.16 -19.17 20.49
N PHE A 66 1.54 -20.28 20.85
CA PHE A 66 1.98 -21.14 21.95
C PHE A 66 1.57 -22.61 21.69
N ASN A 67 2.48 -23.55 21.82
CA ASN A 67 2.24 -24.99 21.69
C ASN A 67 1.41 -25.37 20.46
N ALA A 68 1.83 -24.95 19.25
CA ALA A 68 1.13 -25.19 17.98
C ALA A 68 -0.33 -24.65 17.92
N ARG A 69 -0.67 -23.74 18.80
CA ARG A 69 -1.93 -22.97 18.76
C ARG A 69 -1.64 -21.50 18.52
N ILE A 70 -2.58 -20.86 17.82
CA ILE A 70 -2.58 -19.44 17.56
C ILE A 70 -3.83 -18.82 18.20
N ARG A 71 -3.61 -17.79 19.00
CA ARG A 71 -4.68 -16.96 19.54
C ARG A 71 -4.60 -15.57 18.98
N ILE A 72 -5.67 -15.11 18.39
CA ILE A 72 -5.81 -13.80 17.78
C ILE A 72 -6.92 -13.04 18.48
N ASN A 73 -6.60 -11.86 18.99
CA ASN A 73 -7.58 -10.89 19.46
C ASN A 73 -7.66 -9.78 18.41
N ILE A 74 -8.87 -9.42 18.00
CA ILE A 74 -9.12 -8.43 16.96
C ILE A 74 -10.20 -7.47 17.47
N GLN A 75 -10.02 -6.17 17.18
CA GLN A 75 -11.03 -5.16 17.47
C GLN A 75 -11.09 -4.10 16.35
N LEU A 76 -12.30 -3.68 16.03
CA LEU A 76 -12.57 -2.61 15.08
C LEU A 76 -12.98 -1.35 15.86
N ILE A 77 -12.22 -0.27 15.67
CA ILE A 77 -12.36 0.96 16.43
C ILE A 77 -12.67 2.11 15.47
N ARG A 78 -13.65 2.92 15.80
CA ARG A 78 -13.99 4.13 15.07
C ARG A 78 -13.05 5.27 15.47
N THR A 79 -12.50 5.99 14.49
CA THR A 79 -11.41 6.95 14.73
C THR A 79 -11.87 8.31 15.27
N ASN A 80 -13.12 8.71 15.04
CA ASN A 80 -13.61 10.02 15.47
C ASN A 80 -13.85 10.16 16.99
N ASP A 81 -14.18 9.06 17.65
CA ASP A 81 -14.55 9.01 19.08
C ASP A 81 -13.83 7.91 19.86
N SER A 82 -12.92 7.16 19.22
CA SER A 82 -12.21 6.02 19.77
C SER A 82 -13.15 4.91 20.29
N PHE A 83 -14.35 4.81 19.74
CA PHE A 83 -15.33 3.84 20.16
C PHE A 83 -15.05 2.48 19.52
N GLN A 84 -14.95 1.43 20.36
CA GLN A 84 -14.83 0.06 19.91
C GLN A 84 -16.18 -0.42 19.35
N VAL A 85 -16.24 -0.60 18.02
CA VAL A 85 -17.44 -1.02 17.29
C VAL A 85 -17.67 -2.52 17.45
N TRP A 86 -16.56 -3.28 17.44
CA TRP A 86 -16.61 -4.74 17.50
C TRP A 86 -15.27 -5.31 18.01
N SER A 87 -15.33 -6.50 18.64
CA SER A 87 -14.15 -7.29 18.98
C SER A 87 -14.42 -8.77 18.97
N GLN A 88 -13.41 -9.56 18.66
CA GLN A 88 -13.49 -11.02 18.68
C GLN A 88 -12.16 -11.65 19.08
N ASN A 89 -12.23 -12.78 19.77
CA ASN A 89 -11.12 -13.64 20.10
C ASN A 89 -11.24 -14.95 19.31
N LEU A 90 -10.18 -15.32 18.61
CA LEU A 90 -10.09 -16.56 17.85
C LEU A 90 -8.96 -17.41 18.42
N ASP A 91 -9.21 -18.71 18.64
CA ASP A 91 -8.23 -19.68 19.10
C ASP A 91 -8.28 -20.90 18.17
N ARG A 92 -7.21 -21.16 17.43
CA ARG A 92 -7.15 -22.20 16.40
C ARG A 92 -5.82 -22.96 16.51
N LYS A 93 -5.72 -24.08 15.80
CA LYS A 93 -4.42 -24.73 15.57
C LYS A 93 -3.59 -23.91 14.59
N LEU A 94 -2.27 -23.94 14.73
CA LEU A 94 -1.38 -23.20 13.81
C LEU A 94 -1.46 -23.73 12.37
N ASP A 95 -1.75 -25.03 12.22
CA ASP A 95 -1.90 -25.67 10.90
C ASP A 95 -3.11 -25.15 10.11
N ASP A 96 -4.12 -24.61 10.81
CA ASP A 96 -5.34 -24.05 10.21
C ASP A 96 -5.17 -22.56 9.84
N ILE A 97 -3.93 -22.02 9.83
CA ILE A 97 -3.67 -20.57 9.69
C ILE A 97 -4.23 -19.95 8.41
N PHE A 98 -4.21 -20.69 7.31
CA PHE A 98 -4.68 -20.19 6.01
C PHE A 98 -6.22 -20.08 5.98
N GLU A 99 -6.92 -21.04 6.58
CA GLU A 99 -8.37 -20.98 6.76
C GLU A 99 -8.75 -19.85 7.73
N LEU A 100 -7.96 -19.69 8.79
CA LEU A 100 -8.14 -18.63 9.78
C LEU A 100 -7.97 -17.23 9.18
N GLN A 101 -7.02 -17.03 8.27
CA GLN A 101 -6.84 -15.74 7.57
C GLN A 101 -8.05 -15.37 6.70
N ASP A 102 -8.63 -16.34 5.99
CA ASP A 102 -9.84 -16.14 5.19
C ASP A 102 -11.06 -15.88 6.11
N GLU A 103 -11.23 -16.69 7.16
CA GLU A 103 -12.26 -16.50 8.19
C GLU A 103 -12.21 -15.09 8.80
N ILE A 104 -11.04 -14.63 9.23
CA ILE A 104 -10.85 -13.29 9.82
C ILE A 104 -11.22 -12.20 8.82
N SER A 105 -10.73 -12.31 7.59
CA SER A 105 -10.98 -11.30 6.56
C SER A 105 -12.45 -11.19 6.21
N LEU A 106 -13.17 -12.33 6.13
CA LEU A 106 -14.61 -12.36 5.91
C LEU A 106 -15.37 -11.73 7.07
N ILE A 107 -15.06 -12.11 8.32
CA ILE A 107 -15.67 -11.56 9.51
C ILE A 107 -15.52 -10.03 9.55
N ILE A 108 -14.29 -9.52 9.31
CA ILE A 108 -14.02 -8.09 9.31
C ILE A 108 -14.83 -7.37 8.22
N ALA A 109 -14.83 -7.92 7.00
CA ALA A 109 -15.57 -7.34 5.88
C ALA A 109 -17.09 -7.27 6.18
N GLU A 110 -17.66 -8.32 6.78
CA GLU A 110 -19.06 -8.35 7.22
C GLU A 110 -19.32 -7.30 8.30
N GLN A 111 -18.46 -7.18 9.30
CA GLN A 111 -18.60 -6.19 10.37
C GLN A 111 -18.51 -4.76 9.83
N ILE A 112 -17.62 -4.50 8.86
CA ILE A 112 -17.55 -3.20 8.20
C ILE A 112 -18.84 -2.94 7.40
N ARG A 113 -19.34 -3.93 6.66
CA ARG A 113 -20.59 -3.83 5.90
C ARG A 113 -21.81 -3.52 6.79
N GLU A 114 -21.93 -4.23 7.91
CA GLU A 114 -23.04 -4.06 8.85
C GLU A 114 -23.05 -2.68 9.52
N ASN A 115 -21.87 -2.14 9.82
CA ASN A 115 -21.75 -0.89 10.59
C ASN A 115 -21.62 0.37 9.70
N PHE A 116 -21.07 0.26 8.49
CA PHE A 116 -20.70 1.45 7.70
C PHE A 116 -21.35 1.53 6.32
N GLY A 117 -21.97 0.48 5.84
CA GLY A 117 -22.73 0.51 4.60
C GLY A 117 -22.40 -0.62 3.63
N HIS A 118 -22.96 -0.50 2.40
CA HIS A 118 -22.88 -1.57 1.40
C HIS A 118 -21.46 -1.87 0.95
N LEU A 119 -21.12 -3.17 0.98
CA LEU A 119 -19.89 -3.73 0.41
C LEU A 119 -20.23 -5.02 -0.36
N ASP A 120 -19.63 -5.20 -1.52
CA ASP A 120 -19.69 -6.46 -2.26
C ASP A 120 -18.61 -7.43 -1.74
N ILE A 121 -19.05 -8.45 -0.99
CA ILE A 121 -18.17 -9.44 -0.38
C ILE A 121 -18.33 -10.76 -1.13
N SER A 122 -17.22 -11.32 -1.63
CA SER A 122 -17.18 -12.67 -2.19
C SER A 122 -17.02 -13.71 -1.09
N ASN A 123 -17.45 -14.96 -1.35
CA ASN A 123 -17.41 -16.05 -0.36
C ASN A 123 -15.98 -16.43 0.07
N HIS A 124 -14.97 -16.12 -0.74
CA HIS A 124 -13.56 -16.29 -0.44
C HIS A 124 -12.80 -15.04 -0.82
N ILE A 125 -12.12 -14.42 0.15
CA ILE A 125 -11.40 -13.17 -0.04
C ILE A 125 -9.90 -13.41 -0.11
N SER A 126 -9.37 -14.36 0.66
CA SER A 126 -7.94 -14.69 0.69
C SER A 126 -7.62 -15.86 -0.25
N VAL A 127 -6.53 -15.75 -0.99
CA VAL A 127 -5.95 -16.85 -1.78
C VAL A 127 -4.44 -16.80 -1.56
N ILE A 128 -3.96 -17.60 -0.60
CA ILE A 128 -2.53 -17.76 -0.37
C ILE A 128 -2.02 -18.85 -1.31
N GLY A 129 -0.89 -18.58 -1.95
CA GLY A 129 -0.32 -19.46 -2.97
C GLY A 129 0.28 -20.78 -2.47
N THR A 130 0.22 -21.04 -1.15
CA THR A 130 0.76 -22.27 -0.53
C THR A 130 -0.09 -22.74 0.64
N LYS A 131 -0.05 -24.06 0.94
CA LYS A 131 -0.55 -24.64 2.20
C LYS A 131 0.60 -25.09 3.12
N ASN A 132 1.85 -24.89 2.73
CA ASN A 132 3.02 -25.25 3.52
C ASN A 132 3.44 -24.07 4.41
N ILE A 133 3.26 -24.23 5.72
CA ILE A 133 3.57 -23.19 6.73
C ILE A 133 5.05 -22.81 6.71
N ASN A 134 5.97 -23.75 6.52
CA ASN A 134 7.40 -23.47 6.50
C ASN A 134 7.79 -22.67 5.26
N ALA A 135 7.24 -23.04 4.09
CA ALA A 135 7.40 -22.25 2.86
C ALA A 135 6.90 -20.81 3.06
N TYR A 136 5.73 -20.66 3.67
CA TYR A 136 5.13 -19.36 3.93
C TYR A 136 5.96 -18.50 4.89
N LYS A 137 6.41 -19.07 6.03
CA LYS A 137 7.28 -18.35 7.00
C LYS A 137 8.57 -17.86 6.34
N LEU A 138 9.22 -18.69 5.54
CA LEU A 138 10.45 -18.33 4.82
C LEU A 138 10.19 -17.21 3.80
N TYR A 139 9.07 -17.27 3.08
CA TYR A 139 8.65 -16.21 2.16
C TYR A 139 8.47 -14.86 2.89
N LEU A 140 7.76 -14.85 4.02
CA LEU A 140 7.54 -13.64 4.82
C LEU A 140 8.85 -13.07 5.37
N LYS A 141 9.76 -13.93 5.83
CA LYS A 141 11.10 -13.53 6.26
C LYS A 141 11.92 -12.91 5.12
N GLY A 142 11.87 -13.53 3.94
CA GLY A 142 12.49 -12.98 2.73
C GLY A 142 11.94 -11.61 2.36
N ARG A 143 10.63 -11.41 2.46
CA ARG A 143 9.99 -10.11 2.22
C ARG A 143 10.44 -9.04 3.20
N ALA A 144 10.57 -9.38 4.49
CA ALA A 144 11.05 -8.45 5.50
C ALA A 144 12.47 -7.97 5.20
N TYR A 145 13.37 -8.87 4.80
CA TYR A 145 14.72 -8.49 4.36
C TYR A 145 14.69 -7.60 3.11
N GLN A 146 13.90 -7.94 2.11
CA GLN A 146 13.83 -7.18 0.86
C GLN A 146 13.42 -5.71 1.05
N LEU A 147 12.65 -5.41 2.10
CA LEU A 147 12.20 -4.04 2.39
C LEU A 147 13.31 -3.10 2.89
N ASN A 148 14.45 -3.63 3.34
CA ASN A 148 15.54 -2.81 3.88
C ASN A 148 16.44 -2.16 2.81
N TRP A 149 16.26 -2.51 1.54
CA TRP A 149 17.02 -1.96 0.40
C TRP A 149 18.56 -2.01 0.57
N ALA A 150 19.09 -2.99 1.32
CA ALA A 150 20.51 -3.23 1.50
C ALA A 150 20.93 -4.50 0.75
N LEU A 151 22.12 -4.50 0.13
CA LEU A 151 22.62 -5.65 -0.66
C LEU A 151 22.66 -6.94 0.17
N GLU A 152 23.17 -6.86 1.40
CA GLU A 152 23.24 -8.01 2.32
C GLU A 152 21.86 -8.58 2.63
N ASP A 153 20.86 -7.72 2.79
CA ASP A 153 19.48 -8.14 3.05
C ASP A 153 18.81 -8.70 1.80
N TYR A 154 19.14 -8.19 0.59
CA TYR A 154 18.73 -8.84 -0.66
C TYR A 154 19.28 -10.26 -0.80
N ILE A 155 20.54 -10.50 -0.39
CA ILE A 155 21.15 -11.84 -0.39
C ILE A 155 20.41 -12.75 0.59
N LYS A 156 20.09 -12.28 1.80
CA LYS A 156 19.27 -13.02 2.79
C LYS A 156 17.87 -13.32 2.24
N ALA A 157 17.23 -12.33 1.60
CA ALA A 157 15.91 -12.49 0.98
C ALA A 157 15.93 -13.58 -0.11
N ILE A 158 16.91 -13.56 -1.00
CA ILE A 158 17.11 -14.57 -2.05
C ILE A 158 17.21 -15.97 -1.44
N ASN A 159 17.99 -16.14 -0.37
CA ASN A 159 18.15 -17.42 0.30
C ASN A 159 16.84 -17.90 0.94
N CYS A 160 16.10 -17.00 1.60
CA CYS A 160 14.78 -17.32 2.16
C CYS A 160 13.79 -17.76 1.08
N TYR A 161 13.72 -17.05 -0.05
CA TYR A 161 12.82 -17.41 -1.15
C TYR A 161 13.19 -18.75 -1.81
N LYS A 162 14.48 -19.06 -1.97
CA LYS A 162 14.93 -20.36 -2.46
C LYS A 162 14.50 -21.48 -1.52
N GLN A 163 14.75 -21.35 -0.23
CA GLN A 163 14.30 -22.32 0.77
C GLN A 163 12.77 -22.45 0.81
N SER A 164 12.04 -21.36 0.60
CA SER A 164 10.59 -21.38 0.50
C SER A 164 10.12 -22.25 -0.67
N ILE A 165 10.74 -22.10 -1.84
CA ILE A 165 10.46 -22.91 -3.04
C ILE A 165 10.87 -24.38 -2.83
N GLU A 166 11.95 -24.67 -2.11
CA GLU A 166 12.35 -26.04 -1.76
C GLU A 166 11.31 -26.74 -0.89
N ASN A 167 10.67 -26.00 0.04
CA ASN A 167 9.59 -26.51 0.89
C ASN A 167 8.25 -26.68 0.15
N ASP A 168 7.96 -25.82 -0.84
CA ASP A 168 6.78 -25.93 -1.70
C ASP A 168 7.07 -25.41 -3.10
N LYS A 169 7.27 -26.32 -4.04
CA LYS A 169 7.55 -26.01 -5.45
C LYS A 169 6.39 -25.33 -6.18
N ASN A 170 5.18 -25.37 -5.62
CA ASN A 170 4.00 -24.72 -6.19
C ASN A 170 3.76 -23.31 -5.62
N PHE A 171 4.60 -22.85 -4.70
CA PHE A 171 4.44 -21.53 -4.11
C PHE A 171 4.94 -20.42 -5.05
N TYR A 172 4.08 -20.02 -5.99
CA TYR A 172 4.39 -19.07 -7.06
C TYR A 172 4.81 -17.68 -6.59
N ASP A 173 4.34 -17.21 -5.42
CA ASP A 173 4.70 -15.88 -4.90
C ASP A 173 6.19 -15.78 -4.55
N ALA A 174 6.79 -16.88 -4.08
CA ALA A 174 8.22 -16.94 -3.80
C ALA A 174 9.05 -16.86 -5.10
N TYR A 175 8.59 -17.49 -6.19
CA TYR A 175 9.22 -17.36 -7.51
C TYR A 175 9.16 -15.92 -8.02
N PHE A 176 8.01 -15.25 -7.92
CA PHE A 176 7.87 -13.86 -8.34
C PHE A 176 8.74 -12.91 -7.52
N ALA A 177 8.85 -13.14 -6.21
CA ALA A 177 9.72 -12.36 -5.34
C ALA A 177 11.20 -12.55 -5.71
N LEU A 178 11.61 -13.78 -5.94
CA LEU A 178 12.98 -14.13 -6.35
C LEU A 178 13.34 -13.52 -7.71
N SER A 179 12.41 -13.58 -8.67
CA SER A 179 12.55 -12.92 -9.98
C SER A 179 12.82 -11.42 -9.83
N ARG A 180 12.03 -10.73 -9.00
CA ARG A 180 12.23 -9.28 -8.76
C ARG A 180 13.57 -8.98 -8.09
N CYS A 181 14.03 -9.80 -7.14
CA CYS A 181 15.35 -9.61 -6.52
C CYS A 181 16.46 -9.63 -7.57
N TYR A 182 16.49 -10.64 -8.43
CA TYR A 182 17.50 -10.72 -9.49
C TYR A 182 17.36 -9.60 -10.52
N GLY A 183 16.13 -9.25 -10.89
CA GLY A 183 15.85 -8.13 -11.80
C GLY A 183 16.37 -6.80 -11.28
N ILE A 184 16.16 -6.49 -10.00
CA ILE A 184 16.64 -5.26 -9.37
C ILE A 184 18.19 -5.26 -9.31
N LEU A 185 18.79 -6.33 -8.79
CA LEU A 185 20.26 -6.40 -8.68
C LEU A 185 20.95 -6.25 -10.03
N SER A 186 20.39 -6.80 -11.11
CA SER A 186 20.92 -6.67 -12.46
C SER A 186 20.69 -5.28 -13.04
N SER A 187 19.52 -4.68 -12.84
CA SER A 187 19.20 -3.36 -13.36
C SER A 187 20.05 -2.25 -12.71
N TRP A 188 20.50 -2.46 -11.48
CA TRP A 188 21.42 -1.54 -10.78
C TRP A 188 22.90 -1.85 -11.00
N GLY A 189 23.22 -2.91 -11.79
CA GLY A 189 24.60 -3.29 -12.08
C GLY A 189 25.37 -3.89 -10.90
N VAL A 190 24.66 -4.37 -9.87
CA VAL A 190 25.25 -5.01 -8.67
C VAL A 190 25.72 -6.42 -8.98
N ILE A 191 25.05 -7.09 -9.90
CA ILE A 191 25.45 -8.38 -10.47
C ILE A 191 25.57 -8.25 -11.99
N GLU A 192 26.29 -9.19 -12.61
CA GLU A 192 26.44 -9.20 -14.06
C GLU A 192 25.05 -9.19 -14.73
N LYS A 193 24.86 -8.25 -15.68
CA LYS A 193 23.56 -7.91 -16.27
C LYS A 193 22.85 -9.13 -16.84
N LYS A 194 23.54 -9.87 -17.70
CA LYS A 194 22.97 -11.01 -18.41
C LYS A 194 22.66 -12.20 -17.48
N ASP A 195 23.51 -12.45 -16.50
CA ASP A 195 23.28 -13.51 -15.50
C ASP A 195 22.04 -13.18 -14.65
N GLY A 196 21.95 -11.93 -14.17
CA GLY A 196 20.79 -11.51 -13.38
C GLY A 196 19.49 -11.54 -14.16
N GLU A 197 19.48 -11.09 -15.43
CA GLU A 197 18.31 -11.14 -16.32
C GLU A 197 17.87 -12.59 -16.61
N ASN A 198 18.81 -13.50 -16.84
CA ASN A 198 18.52 -14.91 -17.07
C ASN A 198 17.86 -15.53 -15.83
N LYS A 199 18.42 -15.29 -14.64
CA LYS A 199 17.85 -15.76 -13.38
C LYS A 199 16.47 -15.16 -13.12
N ALA A 200 16.31 -13.85 -13.31
CA ALA A 200 15.02 -13.17 -13.14
C ALA A 200 13.95 -13.75 -14.07
N SER A 201 14.28 -13.95 -15.34
CA SER A 201 13.39 -14.54 -16.35
C SER A 201 13.06 -15.99 -16.04
N TYR A 202 14.04 -16.79 -15.60
CA TYR A 202 13.82 -18.18 -15.20
C TYR A 202 12.77 -18.28 -14.08
N TYR A 203 13.00 -17.56 -12.97
CA TYR A 203 12.07 -17.62 -11.84
C TYR A 203 10.71 -17.02 -12.16
N LEU A 204 10.64 -15.96 -12.98
CA LEU A 204 9.36 -15.44 -13.47
C LEU A 204 8.58 -16.52 -14.22
N ASN A 205 9.21 -17.21 -15.16
CA ASN A 205 8.57 -18.24 -15.97
C ASN A 205 8.12 -19.45 -15.13
N GLU A 206 8.92 -19.88 -14.15
CA GLU A 206 8.51 -20.95 -13.24
C GLU A 206 7.27 -20.55 -12.42
N GLY A 207 7.23 -19.32 -11.88
CA GLY A 207 6.05 -18.82 -11.19
C GLY A 207 4.80 -18.73 -12.08
N LEU A 208 4.97 -18.28 -13.33
CA LEU A 208 3.87 -18.17 -14.31
C LEU A 208 3.35 -19.54 -14.79
N LYS A 209 4.17 -20.61 -14.80
CA LYS A 209 3.68 -21.98 -15.06
C LYS A 209 2.68 -22.43 -14.00
N VAL A 210 2.89 -22.02 -12.73
CA VAL A 210 1.99 -22.38 -11.62
C VAL A 210 0.76 -21.47 -11.60
N ASN A 211 0.96 -20.13 -11.69
CA ASN A 211 -0.15 -19.17 -11.68
C ASN A 211 0.06 -18.05 -12.73
N PRO A 212 -0.45 -18.22 -13.94
CA PRO A 212 -0.25 -17.28 -15.05
C PRO A 212 -1.03 -15.96 -14.89
N ILE A 213 -2.00 -15.90 -13.97
CA ILE A 213 -2.90 -14.75 -13.79
C ILE A 213 -2.73 -14.03 -12.45
N SER A 214 -1.64 -14.32 -11.72
CA SER A 214 -1.32 -13.67 -10.45
C SER A 214 -1.04 -12.18 -10.66
N TYR A 215 -1.59 -11.31 -9.78
CA TYR A 215 -1.27 -9.88 -9.82
C TYR A 215 0.22 -9.63 -9.52
N LEU A 216 0.85 -10.44 -8.67
CA LEU A 216 2.30 -10.37 -8.41
C LEU A 216 3.12 -10.85 -9.62
N GLY A 217 2.58 -11.80 -10.40
CA GLY A 217 3.17 -12.22 -11.68
C GLY A 217 3.16 -11.06 -12.69
N TYR A 218 2.03 -10.37 -12.84
CA TYR A 218 1.95 -9.18 -13.69
C TYR A 218 2.86 -8.06 -13.20
N PHE A 219 2.92 -7.83 -11.89
CA PHE A 219 3.84 -6.85 -11.31
C PHE A 219 5.31 -7.18 -11.58
N SER A 220 5.70 -8.45 -11.48
CA SER A 220 7.07 -8.89 -11.81
C SER A 220 7.39 -8.72 -13.29
N GLN A 221 6.45 -9.06 -14.19
CA GLN A 221 6.59 -8.80 -15.64
C GLN A 221 6.76 -7.31 -15.93
N ALA A 222 6.00 -6.45 -15.23
CA ALA A 222 6.12 -5.00 -15.34
C ALA A 222 7.50 -4.51 -14.90
N SER A 223 7.98 -5.00 -13.75
CA SER A 223 9.28 -4.63 -13.20
C SER A 223 10.42 -4.97 -14.15
N LEU A 224 10.45 -6.19 -14.70
CA LEU A 224 11.46 -6.59 -15.67
C LEU A 224 11.34 -5.79 -16.99
N SER A 225 10.12 -5.60 -17.50
CA SER A 225 9.90 -4.82 -18.72
C SER A 225 10.39 -3.38 -18.57
N PHE A 226 10.21 -2.75 -17.41
CA PHE A 226 10.65 -1.37 -17.19
C PHE A 226 12.13 -1.29 -16.82
N TRP A 227 12.56 -1.95 -15.75
CA TRP A 227 13.89 -1.75 -15.19
C TRP A 227 15.02 -2.44 -15.98
N ASN A 228 14.70 -3.58 -16.63
CA ASN A 228 15.71 -4.35 -17.39
C ASN A 228 15.65 -4.06 -18.89
N ASP A 229 14.43 -4.04 -19.46
CA ASP A 229 14.27 -3.88 -20.91
C ASP A 229 14.07 -2.43 -21.35
N TRP A 230 13.70 -1.54 -20.43
CA TRP A 230 13.23 -0.17 -20.68
C TRP A 230 12.05 -0.12 -21.65
N ASN A 231 11.20 -1.14 -21.60
CA ASN A 231 9.98 -1.24 -22.39
C ASN A 231 8.78 -0.64 -21.63
N TYR A 232 8.59 0.66 -21.77
CA TYR A 232 7.61 1.45 -21.03
C TYR A 232 6.18 1.02 -21.31
N THR A 233 5.85 0.70 -22.57
CA THR A 233 4.50 0.28 -22.97
C THR A 233 4.13 -1.03 -22.29
N LYS A 234 4.98 -2.07 -22.39
CA LYS A 234 4.75 -3.34 -21.70
C LYS A 234 4.68 -3.16 -20.18
N GLY A 235 5.57 -2.34 -19.61
CA GLY A 235 5.58 -2.04 -18.18
C GLY A 235 4.22 -1.51 -17.71
N ILE A 236 3.67 -0.48 -18.39
CA ILE A 236 2.36 0.07 -18.07
C ILE A 236 1.23 -0.93 -18.27
N ASP A 237 1.25 -1.71 -19.35
CA ASP A 237 0.19 -2.71 -19.61
C ASP A 237 0.13 -3.76 -18.51
N TYR A 238 1.27 -4.26 -18.05
CA TYR A 238 1.33 -5.20 -16.93
C TYR A 238 0.91 -4.56 -15.60
N LEU A 239 1.31 -3.31 -15.32
CA LEU A 239 0.85 -2.61 -14.12
C LEU A 239 -0.66 -2.36 -14.13
N LYS A 240 -1.26 -2.06 -15.28
CA LYS A 240 -2.72 -1.99 -15.41
C LYS A 240 -3.39 -3.33 -15.16
N LYS A 241 -2.82 -4.46 -15.63
CA LYS A 241 -3.31 -5.81 -15.31
C LYS A 241 -3.19 -6.10 -13.81
N THR A 242 -2.10 -5.67 -13.17
CA THR A 242 -1.92 -5.75 -11.71
C THR A 242 -3.04 -5.02 -10.99
N LEU A 243 -3.30 -3.75 -11.34
CA LEU A 243 -4.34 -2.92 -10.74
C LEU A 243 -5.76 -3.42 -11.00
N LYS A 244 -6.01 -4.07 -12.15
CA LYS A 244 -7.30 -4.73 -12.41
C LYS A 244 -7.57 -5.88 -11.44
N LYS A 245 -6.53 -6.54 -10.93
CA LYS A 245 -6.65 -7.63 -9.95
C LYS A 245 -6.58 -7.13 -8.51
N ASN A 246 -5.82 -6.07 -8.25
CA ASN A 246 -5.71 -5.45 -6.92
C ASN A 246 -5.58 -3.93 -7.08
N ILE A 247 -6.72 -3.23 -7.02
CA ILE A 247 -6.79 -1.78 -7.24
C ILE A 247 -6.11 -0.97 -6.13
N SER A 248 -5.95 -1.55 -4.93
CA SER A 248 -5.31 -0.89 -3.78
C SER A 248 -3.80 -1.19 -3.69
N PHE A 249 -3.20 -1.80 -4.74
CA PHE A 249 -1.77 -2.08 -4.76
C PHE A 249 -0.98 -0.80 -5.10
N ALA A 250 -0.70 0.02 -4.07
CA ALA A 250 -0.06 1.34 -4.19
C ALA A 250 1.24 1.34 -5.01
N ILE A 251 2.06 0.28 -4.87
CA ILE A 251 3.33 0.13 -5.58
C ILE A 251 3.13 0.07 -7.10
N ALA A 252 1.99 -0.42 -7.59
CA ALA A 252 1.73 -0.40 -9.04
C ALA A 252 1.45 1.02 -9.56
N TYR A 253 0.79 1.88 -8.79
CA TYR A 253 0.64 3.30 -9.16
C TYR A 253 1.99 4.04 -9.12
N GLU A 254 2.85 3.73 -8.16
CA GLU A 254 4.22 4.25 -8.12
C GLU A 254 5.00 3.81 -9.36
N GLY A 255 5.00 2.52 -9.72
CA GLY A 255 5.66 2.01 -10.91
C GLY A 255 5.15 2.66 -12.21
N ILE A 256 3.83 2.93 -12.33
CA ILE A 256 3.29 3.71 -13.45
C ILE A 256 3.85 5.14 -13.44
N SER A 257 3.95 5.76 -12.25
CA SER A 257 4.54 7.09 -12.10
C SER A 257 6.00 7.11 -12.55
N GLU A 258 6.81 6.14 -12.12
CA GLU A 258 8.22 6.01 -12.52
C GLU A 258 8.39 5.85 -14.04
N ILE A 259 7.55 5.03 -14.68
CA ILE A 259 7.55 4.90 -16.14
C ILE A 259 7.20 6.23 -16.81
N TYR A 260 6.22 6.97 -16.29
CA TYR A 260 5.87 8.29 -16.84
C TYR A 260 6.97 9.33 -16.60
N ILE A 261 7.73 9.26 -15.51
CA ILE A 261 8.92 10.09 -15.30
C ILE A 261 9.94 9.79 -16.40
N ALA A 262 10.31 8.53 -16.61
CA ALA A 262 11.26 8.11 -17.62
C ALA A 262 10.81 8.47 -19.06
N ALA A 263 9.49 8.51 -19.30
CA ALA A 263 8.89 8.92 -20.56
C ALA A 263 8.70 10.45 -20.69
N ASN A 264 9.23 11.25 -19.78
CA ASN A 264 9.08 12.72 -19.73
C ASN A 264 7.59 13.19 -19.70
N GLN A 265 6.72 12.45 -19.02
CA GLN A 265 5.29 12.76 -18.88
C GLN A 265 4.97 13.08 -17.40
N LEU A 266 5.54 14.17 -16.89
CA LEU A 266 5.57 14.49 -15.45
C LEU A 266 4.19 14.77 -14.85
N ASN A 267 3.20 15.23 -15.64
CA ASN A 267 1.84 15.45 -15.14
C ASN A 267 1.12 14.11 -14.88
N GLN A 268 1.28 13.13 -15.78
CA GLN A 268 0.77 11.77 -15.59
C GLN A 268 1.47 11.06 -14.41
N ALA A 269 2.78 11.30 -14.27
CA ALA A 269 3.54 10.82 -13.12
C ALA A 269 2.95 11.36 -11.80
N LEU A 270 2.71 12.69 -11.71
CA LEU A 270 2.09 13.30 -10.53
C LEU A 270 0.70 12.76 -10.23
N SER A 271 -0.13 12.52 -11.25
CA SER A 271 -1.45 11.93 -11.06
C SER A 271 -1.39 10.55 -10.42
N ASN A 272 -0.47 9.69 -10.88
CA ASN A 272 -0.34 8.32 -10.39
C ASN A 272 0.30 8.26 -9.01
N ILE A 273 1.35 9.06 -8.76
CA ILE A 273 1.96 9.07 -7.42
C ILE A 273 1.02 9.62 -6.34
N ASN A 274 0.13 10.56 -6.68
CA ASN A 274 -0.89 11.02 -5.76
C ASN A 274 -1.86 9.89 -5.38
N LYS A 275 -2.26 9.02 -6.32
CA LYS A 275 -3.07 7.83 -6.01
C LYS A 275 -2.33 6.84 -5.10
N ALA A 276 -1.02 6.64 -5.33
CA ALA A 276 -0.20 5.81 -4.45
C ALA A 276 -0.16 6.38 -3.02
N ILE A 277 0.00 7.70 -2.86
CA ILE A 277 -0.01 8.38 -1.56
C ILE A 277 -1.39 8.30 -0.89
N GLU A 278 -2.50 8.37 -1.63
CA GLU A 278 -3.85 8.18 -1.07
C GLU A 278 -4.02 6.79 -0.44
N ILE A 279 -3.44 5.74 -1.06
CA ILE A 279 -3.51 4.36 -0.56
C ILE A 279 -2.48 4.12 0.54
N SER A 280 -1.31 4.74 0.45
CA SER A 280 -0.20 4.57 1.40
C SER A 280 0.43 5.92 1.78
N PRO A 281 -0.26 6.73 2.62
CA PRO A 281 0.15 8.10 2.92
C PRO A 281 1.47 8.23 3.70
N LEU A 282 1.90 7.17 4.39
CA LEU A 282 3.15 7.14 5.15
C LEU A 282 4.22 6.25 4.49
N SER A 283 4.18 6.12 3.16
CA SER A 283 5.25 5.45 2.39
C SER A 283 6.37 6.45 2.09
N PRO A 284 7.60 6.24 2.59
CA PRO A 284 8.72 7.11 2.25
C PRO A 284 9.01 7.09 0.74
N ASN A 285 8.93 5.93 0.07
CA ASN A 285 9.11 5.79 -1.37
C ASN A 285 8.19 6.70 -2.17
N HIS A 286 6.89 6.75 -1.83
CA HIS A 286 5.92 7.56 -2.58
C HIS A 286 6.19 9.07 -2.43
N HIS A 287 6.58 9.52 -1.23
CA HIS A 287 6.97 10.91 -1.00
C HIS A 287 8.28 11.24 -1.70
N PHE A 288 9.26 10.32 -1.68
CA PHE A 288 10.48 10.45 -2.46
C PHE A 288 10.19 10.58 -3.97
N THR A 289 9.41 9.66 -4.55
CA THR A 289 9.05 9.70 -5.98
C THR A 289 8.38 11.02 -6.35
N LYS A 290 7.49 11.53 -5.48
CA LYS A 290 6.88 12.86 -5.70
C LYS A 290 7.90 13.99 -5.61
N GLY A 291 8.82 13.96 -4.65
CA GLY A 291 9.94 14.90 -4.53
C GLY A 291 10.85 14.86 -5.77
N ASN A 292 11.17 13.65 -6.26
CA ASN A 292 11.97 13.44 -7.46
C ASN A 292 11.29 14.01 -8.73
N ILE A 293 9.96 13.89 -8.86
CA ILE A 293 9.23 14.54 -9.96
C ILE A 293 9.45 16.06 -9.94
N TYR A 294 9.35 16.71 -8.77
CA TYR A 294 9.60 18.15 -8.67
C TYR A 294 11.07 18.52 -8.87
N PHE A 295 12.01 17.66 -8.45
CA PHE A 295 13.43 17.80 -8.75
C PHE A 295 13.68 17.83 -10.26
N LEU A 296 13.15 16.85 -10.98
CA LEU A 296 13.29 16.74 -12.45
C LEU A 296 12.53 17.85 -13.21
N LYS A 297 11.50 18.44 -12.61
CA LYS A 297 10.86 19.68 -13.09
C LYS A 297 11.68 20.93 -12.81
N LYS A 298 12.82 20.82 -12.14
CA LYS A 298 13.66 21.93 -11.66
C LYS A 298 12.94 22.86 -10.64
N GLU A 299 11.86 22.35 -10.01
CA GLU A 299 11.12 23.03 -8.93
C GLU A 299 11.70 22.63 -7.56
N TYR A 300 13.00 22.93 -7.34
CA TYR A 300 13.80 22.38 -6.23
C TYR A 300 13.23 22.70 -4.82
N SER A 301 12.65 23.87 -4.62
CA SER A 301 12.02 24.23 -3.33
C SER A 301 10.83 23.33 -3.00
N LYS A 302 10.02 22.97 -4.01
CA LYS A 302 8.93 22.01 -3.81
C LYS A 302 9.46 20.60 -3.65
N ALA A 303 10.50 20.23 -4.38
CA ALA A 303 11.16 18.94 -4.20
C ALA A 303 11.59 18.75 -2.74
N ILE A 304 12.28 19.74 -2.16
CA ILE A 304 12.72 19.72 -0.76
C ILE A 304 11.55 19.45 0.20
N GLN A 305 10.38 20.09 0.01
CA GLN A 305 9.22 19.87 0.87
C GLN A 305 8.77 18.40 0.91
N TYR A 306 8.68 17.74 -0.24
CA TYR A 306 8.30 16.32 -0.30
C TYR A 306 9.40 15.38 0.16
N LEU A 307 10.67 15.73 -0.06
CA LEU A 307 11.81 14.99 0.47
C LEU A 307 11.90 15.10 1.99
N GLU A 308 11.55 16.24 2.58
CA GLU A 308 11.45 16.40 4.03
C GLU A 308 10.32 15.56 4.62
N GLU A 309 9.18 15.45 3.93
CA GLU A 309 8.11 14.56 4.34
C GLU A 309 8.55 13.08 4.27
N CYS A 310 9.28 12.69 3.23
CA CYS A 310 9.91 11.37 3.15
C CYS A 310 10.84 11.11 4.34
N LEU A 311 11.75 12.04 4.65
CA LEU A 311 12.72 11.94 5.74
C LEU A 311 12.09 12.04 7.14
N ARG A 312 10.93 12.66 7.27
CA ARG A 312 10.14 12.64 8.51
C ARG A 312 9.61 11.23 8.81
N ILE A 313 9.25 10.48 7.75
CA ILE A 313 8.77 9.08 7.86
C ILE A 313 9.95 8.13 8.07
N ASP A 314 10.99 8.25 7.26
CA ASP A 314 12.23 7.47 7.35
C ASP A 314 13.46 8.38 7.26
N PRO A 315 14.07 8.75 8.40
CA PRO A 315 15.24 9.63 8.45
C PRO A 315 16.47 9.09 7.71
N ASN A 316 16.53 7.78 7.46
CA ASN A 316 17.66 7.11 6.83
C ASN A 316 17.42 6.81 5.34
N PHE A 317 16.37 7.35 4.73
CA PHE A 317 16.03 7.12 3.32
C PHE A 317 17.06 7.77 2.39
N THR A 318 18.06 7.01 1.99
CA THR A 318 19.28 7.48 1.28
C THR A 318 18.95 8.26 0.01
N LEU A 319 17.95 7.79 -0.77
CA LEU A 319 17.55 8.46 -2.02
C LEU A 319 17.05 9.89 -1.79
N ALA A 320 16.28 10.10 -0.72
CA ALA A 320 15.77 11.43 -0.37
C ALA A 320 16.90 12.32 0.18
N ILE A 321 17.81 11.74 0.96
CA ILE A 321 18.98 12.44 1.49
C ILE A 321 19.82 13.00 0.32
N GLU A 322 20.19 12.17 -0.64
CA GLU A 322 20.99 12.57 -1.79
C GLU A 322 20.27 13.57 -2.70
N THR A 323 18.98 13.34 -2.98
CA THR A 323 18.21 14.27 -3.82
C THR A 323 18.06 15.65 -3.17
N LYS A 324 17.93 15.70 -1.84
CA LYS A 324 17.88 16.96 -1.09
C LYS A 324 19.23 17.71 -1.18
N LEU A 325 20.34 16.97 -1.08
CA LEU A 325 21.68 17.56 -1.33
C LEU A 325 21.79 18.14 -2.72
N ALA A 326 21.36 17.38 -3.74
CA ALA A 326 21.33 17.83 -5.14
C ALA A 326 20.48 19.10 -5.32
N CYS A 327 19.33 19.19 -4.63
CA CYS A 327 18.51 20.40 -4.63
C CYS A 327 19.27 21.63 -4.10
N TYR A 328 19.96 21.51 -2.96
CA TYR A 328 20.74 22.62 -2.39
C TYR A 328 21.90 23.03 -3.31
N LEU A 329 22.55 22.05 -3.94
CA LEU A 329 23.61 22.28 -4.91
C LEU A 329 23.11 23.10 -6.11
N LEU A 330 21.96 22.70 -6.70
CA LEU A 330 21.39 23.35 -7.88
C LEU A 330 20.67 24.68 -7.58
N LEU A 331 20.28 24.92 -6.32
CA LEU A 331 19.78 26.21 -5.84
C LEU A 331 20.89 27.23 -5.56
N ASN A 332 22.17 26.82 -5.63
CA ASN A 332 23.31 27.62 -5.20
C ASN A 332 23.21 28.09 -3.73
N ASP A 333 22.58 27.29 -2.86
CA ASP A 333 22.47 27.58 -1.43
C ASP A 333 23.66 26.97 -0.68
N ARG A 334 24.81 27.68 -0.74
CA ARG A 334 26.07 27.19 -0.16
C ARG A 334 25.98 26.89 1.34
N PHE A 335 25.23 27.69 2.07
CA PHE A 335 25.10 27.52 3.53
C PHE A 335 24.34 26.23 3.85
N LYS A 336 23.18 26.02 3.24
CA LYS A 336 22.41 24.79 3.45
C LYS A 336 23.13 23.57 2.88
N PHE A 337 23.76 23.70 1.71
CA PHE A 337 24.52 22.63 1.10
C PHE A 337 25.63 22.12 2.04
N LYS A 338 26.51 23.02 2.54
CA LYS A 338 27.62 22.64 3.42
C LYS A 338 27.16 22.06 4.75
N ASN A 339 26.20 22.69 5.39
CA ASN A 339 25.65 22.20 6.66
C ASN A 339 25.01 20.83 6.49
N TYR A 340 24.29 20.62 5.40
CA TYR A 340 23.63 19.34 5.12
C TYR A 340 24.64 18.25 4.77
N LEU A 341 25.63 18.54 3.93
CA LEU A 341 26.71 17.62 3.57
C LEU A 341 27.47 17.15 4.82
N ALA A 342 27.73 18.03 5.79
CA ALA A 342 28.43 17.71 7.03
C ALA A 342 27.64 16.72 7.93
N THR A 343 26.32 16.60 7.76
CA THR A 343 25.48 15.66 8.52
C THR A 343 25.31 14.30 7.87
N MET A 344 25.85 14.14 6.64
CA MET A 344 25.64 12.92 5.87
C MET A 344 26.49 11.75 6.35
N PRO A 345 25.93 10.51 6.34
CA PRO A 345 26.73 9.31 6.60
C PRO A 345 27.84 9.17 5.53
N GLN A 346 28.94 8.49 5.86
CA GLN A 346 30.16 8.29 5.03
C GLN A 346 29.94 7.60 3.66
N LEU A 347 28.71 7.54 3.16
CA LEU A 347 28.32 6.86 1.92
C LEU A 347 28.55 7.69 0.66
N ILE A 348 28.74 9.00 0.80
CA ILE A 348 28.94 9.95 -0.30
C ILE A 348 30.35 10.48 -0.18
N CYS A 349 31.06 10.63 -1.28
CA CYS A 349 32.35 11.33 -1.29
C CYS A 349 32.11 12.83 -1.12
N PRO A 350 32.21 13.41 0.09
CA PRO A 350 31.89 14.81 0.36
C PRO A 350 32.74 15.77 -0.47
N GLU A 351 33.99 15.37 -0.75
CA GLU A 351 34.95 16.15 -1.54
C GLU A 351 34.44 16.30 -2.98
N ILE A 352 33.99 15.22 -3.62
CA ILE A 352 33.42 15.27 -4.97
C ILE A 352 32.19 16.19 -5.01
N CYS A 353 31.32 16.09 -4.01
CA CYS A 353 30.13 16.93 -3.94
C CYS A 353 30.47 18.42 -3.75
N ASP A 354 31.47 18.77 -2.90
CA ASP A 354 31.91 20.17 -2.72
C ASP A 354 32.55 20.74 -3.98
N HIS A 355 33.35 19.92 -4.69
CA HIS A 355 33.95 20.33 -5.96
C HIS A 355 32.90 20.49 -7.07
N LEU A 356 31.92 19.56 -7.13
CA LEU A 356 30.82 19.67 -8.08
C LEU A 356 29.98 20.92 -7.82
N PHE A 357 29.74 21.29 -6.53
CA PHE A 357 29.09 22.54 -6.17
C PHE A 357 29.85 23.74 -6.75
N LYS A 358 31.18 23.82 -6.54
CA LYS A 358 32.01 24.91 -7.04
C LYS A 358 31.98 24.99 -8.58
N LEU A 359 32.11 23.85 -9.27
CA LEU A 359 32.08 23.79 -10.73
C LEU A 359 30.76 24.29 -11.32
N ILE A 360 29.63 23.80 -10.81
CA ILE A 360 28.29 24.19 -11.28
C ILE A 360 28.01 25.67 -11.03
N ASN A 361 28.49 26.21 -9.89
CA ASN A 361 28.27 27.59 -9.51
C ASN A 361 29.40 28.53 -9.95
N LYS A 362 30.30 28.05 -10.84
CA LYS A 362 31.41 28.84 -11.45
C LYS A 362 32.36 29.45 -10.43
N GLU A 363 32.60 28.77 -9.31
CA GLU A 363 33.62 29.14 -8.33
C GLU A 363 34.98 28.58 -8.73
N GLN A 364 36.07 29.17 -8.19
CA GLN A 364 37.43 28.66 -8.43
C GLN A 364 37.62 27.30 -7.76
N VAL A 365 38.22 26.36 -8.51
CA VAL A 365 38.51 25.01 -8.05
C VAL A 365 40.03 24.80 -8.08
N ASP A 366 40.60 24.31 -6.99
CA ASP A 366 42.05 24.00 -6.94
C ASP A 366 42.37 22.79 -7.82
N ASN A 367 43.53 22.86 -8.56
CA ASN A 367 43.96 21.86 -9.54
C ASN A 367 44.33 20.47 -8.96
N ALA A 368 44.18 20.25 -7.66
CA ALA A 368 44.54 19.00 -6.97
C ALA A 368 43.59 17.80 -7.23
N ILE A 369 42.63 17.95 -8.14
CA ILE A 369 41.47 17.02 -8.30
C ILE A 369 41.79 15.83 -9.20
N ASP A 370 42.86 15.88 -10.01
CA ASP A 370 43.21 14.79 -10.94
C ASP A 370 43.62 13.48 -10.24
N SER A 371 43.85 13.52 -8.93
CA SER A 371 44.26 12.37 -8.11
C SER A 371 43.13 11.71 -7.30
N LEU A 372 41.90 12.20 -7.33
CA LEU A 372 40.80 11.51 -6.69
C LEU A 372 40.52 10.21 -7.44
N ALA A 373 40.90 9.10 -6.83
CA ALA A 373 40.72 7.77 -7.36
C ALA A 373 39.26 7.52 -7.70
N ILE A 374 39.03 7.11 -8.92
CA ILE A 374 37.73 6.99 -9.56
C ILE A 374 37.22 5.58 -9.29
N ASP A 375 36.53 5.36 -8.22
CA ASP A 375 35.76 4.15 -8.06
C ASP A 375 34.38 4.39 -8.68
N VAL A 376 34.21 3.95 -9.93
CA VAL A 376 32.97 4.12 -10.71
C VAL A 376 31.96 3.00 -10.41
N GLU A 377 32.24 2.13 -9.43
CA GLU A 377 31.35 1.03 -9.13
C GLU A 377 29.97 1.52 -8.67
N ALA A 378 28.95 0.98 -9.33
CA ALA A 378 27.56 1.19 -8.98
C ALA A 378 27.32 0.75 -7.54
N SER A 379 27.30 1.69 -6.62
CA SER A 379 26.93 1.39 -5.25
C SER A 379 25.42 1.22 -5.15
N PHE A 380 24.95 0.09 -4.65
CA PHE A 380 23.54 -0.12 -4.27
C PHE A 380 23.07 0.90 -3.20
N LYS A 381 24.01 1.67 -2.68
CA LYS A 381 23.80 2.64 -1.60
C LYS A 381 23.60 4.08 -2.09
N SER A 382 23.86 4.38 -3.38
CA SER A 382 23.69 5.72 -3.96
C SER A 382 23.02 5.64 -5.32
N ILE A 383 21.97 6.47 -5.52
CA ILE A 383 21.31 6.61 -6.83
C ILE A 383 22.02 7.62 -7.73
N TYR A 384 22.77 8.55 -7.14
CA TYR A 384 23.47 9.58 -7.89
C TYR A 384 24.87 9.13 -8.23
N PRO A 385 25.24 9.07 -9.52
CA PRO A 385 26.62 8.82 -9.94
C PRO A 385 27.45 10.10 -9.81
N TRP A 386 27.68 10.57 -8.56
CA TRP A 386 28.32 11.86 -8.26
C TRP A 386 29.63 12.06 -9.00
N HIS A 387 30.45 11.01 -9.10
CA HIS A 387 31.70 11.03 -9.82
C HIS A 387 31.50 11.25 -11.33
N PHE A 388 30.47 10.62 -11.92
CA PHE A 388 30.13 10.83 -13.32
C PHE A 388 29.70 12.29 -13.59
N TYR A 389 28.88 12.87 -12.70
CA TYR A 389 28.51 14.29 -12.80
C TYR A 389 29.70 15.21 -12.63
N PHE A 390 30.64 14.87 -11.74
CA PHE A 390 31.89 15.61 -11.61
C PHE A 390 32.70 15.61 -12.90
N LEU A 391 32.85 14.48 -13.59
CA LEU A 391 33.54 14.41 -14.89
C LEU A 391 32.91 15.33 -15.94
N ILE A 392 31.56 15.37 -15.99
CA ILE A 392 30.83 16.24 -16.92
C ILE A 392 31.16 17.71 -16.65
N HIS A 393 31.02 18.14 -15.41
CA HIS A 393 31.16 19.54 -15.04
C HIS A 393 32.62 20.01 -14.93
N SER A 394 33.60 19.10 -14.81
CA SER A 394 35.02 19.38 -14.89
C SER A 394 35.57 19.46 -16.35
N GLY A 395 34.70 19.31 -17.35
CA GLY A 395 35.08 19.38 -18.77
C GLY A 395 35.67 18.09 -19.36
N LYS A 396 35.70 16.98 -18.60
CA LYS A 396 36.17 15.66 -19.10
C LYS A 396 35.05 14.97 -19.93
N ILE A 397 34.56 15.69 -20.96
CA ILE A 397 33.36 15.34 -21.73
C ILE A 397 33.49 13.99 -22.44
N GLU A 398 34.61 13.69 -23.08
CA GLU A 398 34.78 12.43 -23.81
C GLU A 398 34.79 11.22 -22.88
N THR A 399 35.43 11.33 -21.71
CA THR A 399 35.42 10.29 -20.68
C THR A 399 33.99 10.07 -20.17
N ALA A 400 33.27 11.16 -19.89
CA ALA A 400 31.88 11.09 -19.45
C ALA A 400 30.96 10.46 -20.50
N LEU A 401 31.13 10.79 -21.78
CA LEU A 401 30.38 10.20 -22.89
C LEU A 401 30.64 8.69 -23.06
N ASN A 402 31.86 8.22 -22.84
CA ASN A 402 32.19 6.80 -22.86
C ASN A 402 31.44 6.06 -21.75
N ILE A 403 31.50 6.57 -20.51
CA ILE A 403 30.79 6.01 -19.37
C ILE A 403 29.27 6.03 -19.61
N PHE A 404 28.74 7.15 -20.13
CA PHE A 404 27.30 7.28 -20.44
C PHE A 404 26.88 6.23 -21.47
N GLU A 405 27.60 6.09 -22.58
CA GLU A 405 27.30 5.12 -23.63
C GLU A 405 27.30 3.69 -23.11
N ASP A 406 28.29 3.30 -22.30
CA ASP A 406 28.37 1.95 -21.75
C ASP A 406 27.24 1.66 -20.76
N LYS A 407 26.92 2.60 -19.86
CA LYS A 407 25.80 2.48 -18.95
C LYS A 407 24.45 2.43 -19.69
N MET A 408 24.30 3.20 -20.78
CA MET A 408 23.09 3.21 -21.61
C MET A 408 22.92 1.89 -22.38
N LYS A 409 23.98 1.30 -22.93
CA LYS A 409 23.96 -0.04 -23.57
C LYS A 409 23.48 -1.11 -22.57
N LEU A 410 23.91 -1.02 -21.33
CA LEU A 410 23.52 -1.92 -20.25
C LEU A 410 22.17 -1.56 -19.62
N LYS A 411 21.54 -0.44 -19.99
CA LYS A 411 20.28 0.05 -19.41
C LYS A 411 20.34 0.10 -17.88
N ILE A 412 21.35 0.73 -17.33
CA ILE A 412 21.54 0.86 -15.88
C ILE A 412 20.49 1.81 -15.30
N GLY A 413 19.79 1.36 -14.26
CA GLY A 413 18.64 2.05 -13.67
C GLY A 413 18.93 3.47 -13.15
N GLN A 414 20.18 3.75 -12.72
CA GLN A 414 20.61 5.11 -12.35
C GLN A 414 20.38 6.15 -13.45
N LEU A 415 20.42 5.74 -14.72
CA LEU A 415 20.26 6.63 -15.87
C LEU A 415 18.88 6.56 -16.53
N VAL A 416 17.90 5.88 -15.93
CA VAL A 416 16.56 5.76 -16.52
C VAL A 416 15.89 7.11 -16.79
N ASN A 417 16.21 8.13 -15.99
CA ASN A 417 15.68 9.49 -16.11
C ASN A 417 16.65 10.46 -16.84
N PHE A 418 17.60 9.95 -17.61
CA PHE A 418 18.68 10.75 -18.25
C PHE A 418 18.17 11.94 -19.06
N GLN A 419 16.98 11.85 -19.66
CA GLN A 419 16.39 12.94 -20.43
C GLN A 419 16.06 14.18 -19.58
N LEU A 420 15.79 13.99 -18.30
CA LEU A 420 15.34 15.06 -17.40
C LEU A 420 16.40 15.44 -16.36
N ASP A 421 17.44 14.64 -16.20
CA ASP A 421 18.48 14.84 -15.20
C ASP A 421 19.22 16.17 -15.43
N PRO A 422 19.14 17.14 -14.50
CA PRO A 422 19.76 18.46 -14.65
C PRO A 422 21.28 18.42 -14.67
N PHE A 423 21.91 17.39 -14.09
CA PHE A 423 23.36 17.24 -14.11
C PHE A 423 23.92 16.86 -15.48
N LEU A 424 23.09 16.36 -16.39
CA LEU A 424 23.45 16.01 -17.76
C LEU A 424 23.30 17.18 -18.75
N ASP A 425 22.84 18.36 -18.31
CA ASP A 425 22.62 19.51 -19.19
C ASP A 425 23.83 19.87 -20.05
N PRO A 426 25.12 19.81 -19.57
CA PRO A 426 26.27 20.08 -20.41
C PRO A 426 26.48 19.09 -21.58
N LEU A 427 26.02 17.83 -21.42
CA LEU A 427 26.14 16.81 -22.46
C LEU A 427 25.09 16.94 -23.57
N ARG A 428 23.93 17.57 -23.31
CA ARG A 428 22.78 17.62 -24.24
C ARG A 428 23.09 18.25 -25.59
N GLN A 429 24.03 19.20 -25.64
CA GLN A 429 24.44 19.86 -26.86
C GLN A 429 25.46 19.02 -27.68
N HIS A 430 25.99 17.95 -27.11
CA HIS A 430 26.98 17.13 -27.75
C HIS A 430 26.34 16.14 -28.74
N LYS A 431 26.81 16.10 -29.99
CA LYS A 431 26.28 15.24 -31.06
C LYS A 431 26.19 13.76 -30.65
N ARG A 432 27.22 13.26 -29.95
CA ARG A 432 27.28 11.86 -29.52
C ARG A 432 26.19 11.55 -28.49
N PHE A 433 25.93 12.45 -27.55
CA PHE A 433 24.82 12.30 -26.60
C PHE A 433 23.48 12.21 -27.35
N GLN A 434 23.21 13.12 -28.29
CA GLN A 434 21.97 13.14 -29.08
C GLN A 434 21.78 11.86 -29.93
N LEU A 435 22.89 11.29 -30.46
CA LEU A 435 22.85 10.02 -31.18
C LEU A 435 22.46 8.86 -30.26
N ILE A 436 23.06 8.78 -29.07
CA ILE A 436 22.73 7.75 -28.06
C ILE A 436 21.27 7.90 -27.65
N GLU A 437 20.81 9.11 -27.32
CA GLU A 437 19.42 9.40 -26.99
C GLU A 437 18.46 8.91 -28.09
N LYS A 438 18.73 9.26 -29.36
CA LYS A 438 17.93 8.82 -30.49
C LYS A 438 17.88 7.29 -30.63
N GLN A 439 19.01 6.61 -30.46
CA GLN A 439 19.08 5.14 -30.50
C GLN A 439 18.23 4.50 -29.39
N MET A 440 18.29 5.04 -28.19
CA MET A 440 17.49 4.55 -27.07
C MET A 440 15.99 4.77 -27.31
N MET A 441 15.58 5.91 -27.85
CA MET A 441 14.19 6.21 -28.20
C MET A 441 13.63 5.27 -29.30
N THR A 442 14.45 4.85 -30.24
CA THR A 442 14.04 3.90 -31.29
C THR A 442 14.00 2.45 -30.82
N SER A 443 14.74 2.09 -29.80
CA SER A 443 14.87 0.71 -29.32
C SER A 443 13.79 0.22 -28.34
N GLY A 444 12.74 1.00 -28.09
CA GLY A 444 11.61 0.57 -27.22
C GLY A 444 11.09 1.59 -26.23
N MET A 445 11.69 2.77 -26.14
CA MET A 445 11.14 3.92 -25.42
C MET A 445 10.00 4.56 -26.23
N VAL A 446 8.95 3.79 -26.54
CA VAL A 446 7.79 4.33 -27.26
C VAL A 446 7.08 5.32 -26.35
N PRO A 447 6.82 6.57 -26.82
CA PRO A 447 5.99 7.50 -26.07
C PRO A 447 4.65 6.84 -25.72
N VAL A 448 4.34 6.77 -24.44
CA VAL A 448 3.05 6.23 -24.00
C VAL A 448 1.97 7.17 -24.54
N LYS A 449 1.19 6.71 -25.53
CA LYS A 449 0.05 7.48 -26.04
C LYS A 449 -0.89 7.78 -24.87
N GLN A 450 -1.36 9.02 -24.80
CA GLN A 450 -2.41 9.39 -23.84
C GLN A 450 -3.60 8.44 -24.05
N VAL A 451 -3.80 7.52 -23.14
CA VAL A 451 -5.03 6.74 -23.08
C VAL A 451 -6.03 7.64 -22.37
N SER A 452 -7.01 8.13 -23.12
CA SER A 452 -8.20 8.74 -22.55
C SER A 452 -8.75 7.81 -21.47
N ASN A 453 -9.06 8.35 -20.30
CA ASN A 453 -9.78 7.63 -19.26
C ASN A 453 -11.07 7.08 -19.88
N GLU A 454 -11.06 5.81 -20.21
CA GLU A 454 -12.30 5.12 -20.55
C GLU A 454 -13.18 5.10 -19.32
N ALA A 455 -14.40 5.53 -19.54
CA ALA A 455 -15.48 5.69 -18.61
C ALA A 455 -15.51 4.63 -17.51
N GLU A 456 -15.64 5.10 -16.28
CA GLU A 456 -16.18 4.31 -15.18
C GLU A 456 -17.43 3.60 -15.71
N LYS A 457 -17.36 2.28 -15.84
CA LYS A 457 -18.56 1.48 -16.11
C LYS A 457 -19.52 1.77 -14.97
N GLN A 458 -20.63 2.38 -15.27
CA GLN A 458 -21.77 2.46 -14.37
C GLN A 458 -22.04 1.03 -13.88
N ASP A 459 -21.84 0.79 -12.58
CA ASP A 459 -22.21 -0.47 -11.97
C ASP A 459 -23.70 -0.71 -12.22
N ALA A 460 -24.02 -1.82 -12.88
CA ALA A 460 -25.40 -2.22 -13.06
C ALA A 460 -26.06 -2.32 -11.69
N LYS A 461 -27.26 -1.79 -11.53
CA LYS A 461 -28.04 -1.85 -10.28
C LYS A 461 -28.21 -3.33 -9.91
N PRO A 462 -27.88 -3.75 -8.67
CA PRO A 462 -27.99 -5.14 -8.24
C PRO A 462 -29.42 -5.71 -8.24
N LEU A 463 -30.41 -4.81 -8.17
CA LEU A 463 -31.84 -5.11 -8.19
C LEU A 463 -32.54 -4.16 -9.16
N ASP A 464 -33.52 -4.69 -9.91
CA ASP A 464 -34.43 -3.87 -10.72
C ASP A 464 -35.55 -3.23 -9.86
N MET A 465 -36.40 -2.41 -10.49
CA MET A 465 -37.46 -1.69 -9.77
C MET A 465 -38.53 -2.62 -9.19
N GLN A 466 -38.81 -3.74 -9.84
CA GLN A 466 -39.79 -4.73 -9.37
C GLN A 466 -39.23 -5.55 -8.22
N GLU A 467 -37.97 -5.98 -8.34
CA GLU A 467 -37.23 -6.66 -7.26
C GLU A 467 -37.11 -5.77 -6.01
N ILE A 468 -36.81 -4.47 -6.17
CA ILE A 468 -36.75 -3.51 -5.06
C ILE A 468 -38.10 -3.44 -4.34
N ALA A 469 -39.20 -3.32 -5.05
CA ALA A 469 -40.53 -3.26 -4.46
C ALA A 469 -40.88 -4.57 -3.75
N HIS A 470 -40.61 -5.71 -4.37
CA HIS A 470 -40.87 -7.05 -3.84
C HIS A 470 -40.11 -7.29 -2.52
N TYR A 471 -38.79 -7.12 -2.53
CA TYR A 471 -37.96 -7.37 -1.33
C TYR A 471 -38.16 -6.32 -0.24
N THR A 472 -38.54 -5.08 -0.57
CA THR A 472 -38.92 -4.08 0.42
C THR A 472 -40.18 -4.52 1.18
N LEU A 473 -41.16 -5.06 0.46
CA LEU A 473 -42.41 -5.59 1.07
C LEU A 473 -42.11 -6.82 1.91
N MET A 474 -41.35 -7.79 1.38
CA MET A 474 -40.97 -8.99 2.14
C MET A 474 -40.23 -8.65 3.43
N LEU A 475 -39.25 -7.76 3.36
CA LEU A 475 -38.50 -7.32 4.54
C LEU A 475 -39.41 -6.64 5.57
N GLY A 476 -40.31 -5.76 5.12
CA GLY A 476 -41.25 -5.07 5.99
C GLY A 476 -42.20 -6.04 6.72
N ASN A 477 -42.75 -7.03 6.02
CA ASN A 477 -43.59 -8.07 6.58
C ASN A 477 -42.83 -8.93 7.59
N PHE A 478 -41.65 -9.40 7.22
CA PHE A 478 -40.82 -10.23 8.10
C PHE A 478 -40.44 -9.51 9.41
N ILE A 479 -40.04 -8.23 9.32
CA ILE A 479 -39.75 -7.42 10.52
C ILE A 479 -40.97 -7.26 11.41
N LYS A 480 -42.14 -7.08 10.82
CA LYS A 480 -43.39 -6.89 11.57
C LYS A 480 -43.90 -8.19 12.22
N ASP A 481 -43.89 -9.28 11.47
CA ASP A 481 -44.51 -10.54 11.87
C ASP A 481 -43.60 -11.34 12.82
N GLU A 482 -42.30 -11.39 12.56
CA GLU A 482 -41.34 -12.22 13.32
C GLU A 482 -40.53 -11.44 14.36
N SER A 483 -40.53 -10.10 14.27
CA SER A 483 -39.75 -9.23 15.18
C SER A 483 -38.29 -9.65 15.35
N PRO A 484 -37.55 -9.96 14.26
CA PRO A 484 -36.20 -10.52 14.34
C PRO A 484 -35.19 -9.58 15.03
N PHE A 485 -35.49 -8.28 15.10
CA PHE A 485 -34.70 -7.28 15.79
C PHE A 485 -34.56 -7.51 17.31
N LEU A 486 -35.42 -8.35 17.89
CA LEU A 486 -35.34 -8.76 19.30
C LEU A 486 -34.19 -9.76 19.55
N ASN A 487 -33.73 -10.45 18.51
CA ASN A 487 -32.52 -11.26 18.62
C ASN A 487 -31.29 -10.35 18.74
N PRO A 488 -30.55 -10.35 19.87
CA PRO A 488 -29.37 -9.49 20.06
C PRO A 488 -28.22 -9.83 19.14
N ASN A 489 -28.19 -11.05 18.59
CA ASN A 489 -27.13 -11.58 17.73
C ASN A 489 -27.51 -11.58 16.24
N LEU A 490 -28.66 -10.98 15.88
CA LEU A 490 -29.08 -10.93 14.47
C LEU A 490 -28.02 -10.30 13.58
N SER A 491 -27.61 -11.02 12.57
CA SER A 491 -26.65 -10.57 11.54
C SER A 491 -27.36 -10.25 10.22
N LEU A 492 -26.70 -9.45 9.35
CA LEU A 492 -27.19 -9.19 7.99
C LEU A 492 -27.38 -10.49 7.20
N LYS A 493 -26.47 -11.46 7.39
CA LYS A 493 -26.53 -12.76 6.72
C LYS A 493 -27.80 -13.52 7.12
N GLU A 494 -28.07 -13.67 8.40
CA GLU A 494 -29.29 -14.34 8.90
C GLU A 494 -30.58 -13.66 8.41
N LEU A 495 -30.64 -12.32 8.46
CA LEU A 495 -31.77 -11.57 7.94
C LEU A 495 -31.96 -11.78 6.43
N SER A 496 -30.87 -11.83 5.67
CA SER A 496 -30.91 -12.04 4.23
C SER A 496 -31.37 -13.45 3.85
N GLU A 497 -30.91 -14.45 4.58
CA GLU A 497 -31.34 -15.86 4.42
C GLU A 497 -32.84 -16.01 4.70
N SER A 498 -33.38 -15.35 5.74
CA SER A 498 -34.79 -15.38 6.10
C SER A 498 -35.72 -14.84 5.01
N ILE A 499 -35.24 -13.86 4.24
CA ILE A 499 -36.01 -13.29 3.10
C ILE A 499 -35.55 -13.81 1.74
N GLN A 500 -34.73 -14.86 1.72
CA GLN A 500 -34.19 -15.50 0.50
C GLN A 500 -33.50 -14.53 -0.46
N LEU A 501 -32.79 -13.54 0.08
CA LEU A 501 -32.05 -12.54 -0.68
C LEU A 501 -30.56 -12.65 -0.38
N HIS A 502 -29.72 -12.56 -1.41
CA HIS A 502 -28.27 -12.57 -1.19
C HIS A 502 -27.83 -11.38 -0.30
N PRO A 503 -26.91 -11.57 0.69
CA PRO A 503 -26.48 -10.52 1.62
C PRO A 503 -26.03 -9.21 0.96
N ASN A 504 -25.30 -9.29 -0.15
CA ASN A 504 -24.89 -8.09 -0.91
C ASN A 504 -26.09 -7.30 -1.45
N LYS A 505 -27.11 -8.00 -1.95
CA LYS A 505 -28.35 -7.37 -2.45
C LYS A 505 -29.15 -6.74 -1.32
N LEU A 506 -29.26 -7.41 -0.16
CA LEU A 506 -29.92 -6.83 1.02
C LEU A 506 -29.16 -5.59 1.53
N SER A 507 -27.84 -5.66 1.68
CA SER A 507 -27.04 -4.51 2.07
C SER A 507 -27.23 -3.32 1.10
N TRP A 508 -27.23 -3.59 -0.21
CA TRP A 508 -27.50 -2.57 -1.23
C TRP A 508 -28.90 -1.98 -1.09
N LEU A 509 -29.92 -2.82 -0.89
CA LEU A 509 -31.32 -2.39 -0.70
C LEU A 509 -31.47 -1.46 0.51
N LEU A 510 -30.89 -1.84 1.67
CA LEU A 510 -30.95 -1.04 2.89
C LEU A 510 -30.29 0.34 2.69
N ASN A 511 -29.14 0.39 2.06
CA ASN A 511 -28.44 1.65 1.80
C ASN A 511 -29.14 2.52 0.75
N THR A 512 -29.65 1.92 -0.32
CA THR A 512 -30.21 2.68 -1.45
C THR A 512 -31.65 3.12 -1.17
N LYS A 513 -32.50 2.23 -0.60
CA LYS A 513 -33.92 2.49 -0.37
C LYS A 513 -34.19 3.19 0.95
N PHE A 514 -33.49 2.77 2.02
CA PHE A 514 -33.73 3.28 3.37
C PHE A 514 -32.67 4.28 3.84
N ASN A 515 -31.60 4.46 3.08
CA ASN A 515 -30.44 5.28 3.44
C ASN A 515 -29.86 4.92 4.82
N LYS A 516 -29.81 3.61 5.12
CA LYS A 516 -29.33 3.06 6.38
C LYS A 516 -28.43 1.85 6.14
N ASN A 517 -27.38 1.71 6.95
CA ASN A 517 -26.69 0.43 7.06
C ASN A 517 -27.56 -0.56 7.87
N PHE A 518 -27.14 -1.82 7.94
CA PHE A 518 -27.88 -2.87 8.62
C PHE A 518 -28.13 -2.55 10.10
N ASN A 519 -27.10 -2.11 10.82
CA ASN A 519 -27.23 -1.82 12.25
C ASN A 519 -28.12 -0.60 12.51
N ASP A 520 -28.02 0.46 11.71
CA ASP A 520 -28.92 1.61 11.81
C ASP A 520 -30.38 1.22 11.50
N TYR A 521 -30.59 0.31 10.55
CA TYR A 521 -31.92 -0.18 10.20
C TYR A 521 -32.55 -0.98 11.36
N ILE A 522 -31.84 -1.98 11.89
CA ILE A 522 -32.31 -2.83 12.98
C ILE A 522 -32.46 -2.06 14.30
N ASN A 523 -31.47 -1.23 14.65
CA ASN A 523 -31.50 -0.48 15.90
C ASN A 523 -32.66 0.52 15.96
N GLN A 524 -33.12 1.03 14.82
CA GLN A 524 -34.32 1.87 14.79
C GLN A 524 -35.55 1.11 15.32
N PHE A 525 -35.73 -0.16 14.94
CA PHE A 525 -36.85 -1.00 15.46
C PHE A 525 -36.67 -1.31 16.95
N ARG A 526 -35.43 -1.58 17.38
CA ARG A 526 -35.10 -1.81 18.79
C ARG A 526 -35.41 -0.59 19.66
N ILE A 527 -35.08 0.63 19.19
CA ILE A 527 -35.43 1.88 19.91
C ILE A 527 -36.95 2.05 19.98
N ASN A 528 -37.68 1.83 18.89
CA ASN A 528 -39.12 1.95 18.88
C ASN A 528 -39.77 0.95 19.86
N HIS A 529 -39.28 -0.29 19.90
CA HIS A 529 -39.73 -1.29 20.83
C HIS A 529 -39.40 -0.92 22.29
N PHE A 530 -38.20 -0.45 22.58
CA PHE A 530 -37.80 0.08 23.88
C PHE A 530 -38.76 1.20 24.35
N LYS A 531 -39.10 2.15 23.48
CA LYS A 531 -40.03 3.25 23.80
C LYS A 531 -41.42 2.73 24.17
N ILE A 532 -41.92 1.70 23.47
CA ILE A 532 -43.19 1.05 23.80
C ILE A 532 -43.10 0.39 25.17
N LEU A 533 -42.06 -0.37 25.47
CA LEU A 533 -41.88 -1.01 26.77
C LEU A 533 -41.75 0.01 27.92
N ALA A 534 -40.97 1.08 27.70
CA ALA A 534 -40.69 2.10 28.71
C ALA A 534 -41.92 2.91 29.13
N LEU A 535 -42.89 3.07 28.22
CA LEU A 535 -44.18 3.76 28.51
C LEU A 535 -45.26 2.82 29.08
N ASN A 536 -45.05 1.50 29.04
CA ASN A 536 -46.04 0.54 29.52
C ASN A 536 -45.92 0.33 31.04
N SER A 537 -46.98 0.63 31.77
CA SER A 537 -47.03 0.53 33.22
C SER A 537 -46.67 -0.86 33.78
N LYS A 538 -46.88 -1.92 33.02
CA LYS A 538 -46.51 -3.29 33.41
C LYS A 538 -45.01 -3.51 33.59
N PHE A 539 -44.17 -2.71 32.91
CA PHE A 539 -42.72 -2.85 32.92
C PHE A 539 -42.01 -1.81 33.80
N LYS A 540 -42.73 -1.00 34.58
CA LYS A 540 -42.16 0.04 35.48
C LYS A 540 -41.14 -0.48 36.49
N HIS A 541 -41.17 -1.76 36.81
CA HIS A 541 -40.26 -2.42 37.74
C HIS A 541 -38.91 -2.83 37.07
N ILE A 542 -38.85 -2.79 35.75
CA ILE A 542 -37.65 -3.17 35.00
C ILE A 542 -36.76 -1.93 34.80
N THR A 543 -35.45 -2.11 34.95
CA THR A 543 -34.49 -1.03 34.71
C THR A 543 -34.46 -0.62 33.24
N ILE A 544 -34.06 0.64 32.96
CA ILE A 544 -33.88 1.15 31.59
C ILE A 544 -32.96 0.22 30.77
N LEU A 545 -31.91 -0.31 31.40
CA LEU A 545 -31.00 -1.24 30.74
C LEU A 545 -31.64 -2.61 30.49
N GLY A 546 -32.46 -3.10 31.41
CA GLY A 546 -33.24 -4.32 31.22
C GLY A 546 -34.18 -4.21 30.03
N LEU A 547 -34.97 -3.10 29.95
CA LEU A 547 -35.82 -2.83 28.79
C LEU A 547 -35.07 -2.72 27.46
N ALA A 548 -33.84 -2.20 27.51
CA ALA A 548 -32.98 -2.18 26.32
C ALA A 548 -32.57 -3.58 25.87
N TYR A 549 -32.21 -4.46 26.79
CA TYR A 549 -31.91 -5.87 26.49
C TYR A 549 -33.14 -6.63 25.99
N ASP A 550 -34.29 -6.43 26.60
CA ASP A 550 -35.57 -7.00 26.12
C ASP A 550 -35.96 -6.48 24.72
N SER A 551 -35.38 -5.35 24.30
CA SER A 551 -35.56 -4.79 22.96
C SER A 551 -34.50 -5.25 21.96
N GLY A 552 -33.67 -6.23 22.32
CA GLY A 552 -32.68 -6.84 21.44
C GLY A 552 -31.28 -6.16 21.41
N PHE A 553 -31.04 -5.17 22.28
CA PHE A 553 -29.67 -4.67 22.44
C PHE A 553 -28.83 -5.65 23.26
N ASN A 554 -27.56 -5.82 22.87
CA ASN A 554 -26.59 -6.67 23.60
C ASN A 554 -25.54 -5.85 24.37
N SER A 555 -25.58 -4.51 24.27
CA SER A 555 -24.61 -3.62 24.89
C SER A 555 -25.24 -2.31 25.35
N LYS A 556 -24.98 -1.95 26.61
CA LYS A 556 -25.39 -0.66 27.20
C LYS A 556 -24.80 0.54 26.39
N SER A 557 -23.58 0.40 25.94
CA SER A 557 -22.88 1.46 25.19
C SER A 557 -23.53 1.69 23.83
N VAL A 558 -23.80 0.62 23.08
CA VAL A 558 -24.48 0.70 21.78
C VAL A 558 -25.85 1.30 21.91
N PHE A 559 -26.65 0.84 22.90
CA PHE A 559 -27.99 1.38 23.19
C PHE A 559 -27.94 2.89 23.46
N ASN A 560 -27.11 3.33 24.43
CA ASN A 560 -27.08 4.73 24.83
C ASN A 560 -26.61 5.65 23.67
N THR A 561 -25.60 5.22 22.93
CA THR A 561 -25.07 5.97 21.80
C THR A 561 -26.10 6.11 20.68
N TYR A 562 -26.75 5.00 20.33
CA TYR A 562 -27.74 5.00 19.26
C TYR A 562 -29.00 5.76 19.67
N PHE A 563 -29.47 5.59 20.91
CA PHE A 563 -30.63 6.31 21.46
C PHE A 563 -30.39 7.83 21.42
N LYS A 564 -29.23 8.30 21.90
CA LYS A 564 -28.89 9.71 21.87
C LYS A 564 -28.74 10.25 20.44
N LYS A 565 -28.22 9.44 19.51
CA LYS A 565 -28.14 9.78 18.08
C LYS A 565 -29.52 10.00 17.46
N THR A 566 -30.50 9.18 17.82
CA THR A 566 -31.85 9.20 17.22
C THR A 566 -32.82 10.16 17.91
N GLU A 567 -32.77 10.23 19.23
CA GLU A 567 -33.73 11.00 20.03
C GLU A 567 -33.19 12.34 20.55
N GLY A 568 -31.90 12.61 20.35
CA GLY A 568 -31.23 13.85 20.80
C GLY A 568 -30.93 13.92 22.31
N VAL A 569 -31.53 13.05 23.11
CA VAL A 569 -31.42 13.01 24.58
C VAL A 569 -31.03 11.61 25.06
N THR A 570 -30.60 11.51 26.33
CA THR A 570 -30.31 10.18 26.92
C THR A 570 -31.58 9.39 27.19
N PRO A 571 -31.49 8.03 27.20
CA PRO A 571 -32.67 7.18 27.55
C PRO A 571 -33.34 7.60 28.88
N SER A 572 -32.57 7.91 29.92
CA SER A 572 -33.06 8.32 31.22
C SER A 572 -33.78 9.68 31.17
N GLN A 573 -33.29 10.63 30.40
CA GLN A 573 -33.95 11.93 30.19
C GLN A 573 -35.27 11.75 29.43
N TRP A 574 -35.25 10.89 28.38
CA TRP A 574 -36.43 10.62 27.57
C TRP A 574 -37.52 9.97 28.37
N VAL A 575 -37.21 8.93 29.16
CA VAL A 575 -38.18 8.25 30.02
C VAL A 575 -38.80 9.21 31.08
N LYS A 576 -37.97 10.09 31.68
CA LYS A 576 -38.46 11.09 32.64
C LYS A 576 -39.37 12.15 32.01
N SER A 577 -39.18 12.49 30.75
CA SER A 577 -40.00 13.52 30.07
C SER A 577 -41.32 12.94 29.51
N HIS A 578 -41.51 11.60 29.47
CA HIS A 578 -42.67 10.94 28.89
C HIS A 578 -43.45 10.08 29.90
N ASN A 579 -42.95 9.93 31.14
CA ASN A 579 -43.64 9.36 32.31
C ASN A 579 -43.97 10.50 33.28
#